data_ea0f7298b9ef75c65c09be8430308dbe
#
_entry.id   ea0f7298b9ef75c65c09be8430308dbe
#
_cell.length_a   1.000
_cell.length_b   1.000
_cell.length_c   1.000
_cell.angle_alpha   90.00
_cell.angle_beta   90.00
_cell.angle_gamma   90.00
#
_symmetry.space_group_name_H-M   'P 1'
#
loop_
_entity.id
_entity.type
_entity.pdbx_description
1 polymer ?
#
loop_
_entity_poly.entity_id
_entity_poly.type
_entity_poly.pdbx_seq_one_letter_code
_entity_poly.pdbx_strand_id
1 'polypeptide(L)'
;MRKNMMKKAAAVALAGSMVLSMAACGSKSDGSGGSSESAAAAADGKAVISIMVPQFYGTELKNDHSDEVIAKYEEYTNTHVEWRREANDTYKEKLGLVLMDKDNMPMILTGSGELTANVVDAAKKGAFWDLSEFLKDSESYPNLSQANENILKSLTVDGKIIGLYRGRYIGRYGFSYRTDWAEAVGITEEPKTVQDVYNMLYKFTYEDPDGNGKDDTYGLEMTKYVGPLDIMQTWFGVGNEWVEEDGKLVPVHQTKEYLEALKWLRKIYEDGLIRKDWATVDSGTFGDACKKGEAGAYIDVMDSAKRIWNYYIKNDVKSVTDPSQTASMTLVGPINNVTLATSGMNGYYVITKAGAKTEEDVKNCLHFLDKMCDDEMLVLADYGLEGVTYDLDEAGDIVLKNELEVSQNPHVGLNQCICYIPHLASVSPALKKDEPTRAQDAAYEKNEKVAIFNPALGYLANSTVNAEVGTDIEQIIDDARTQYICGQIDDQGLEAAATQWLNRGGDRLVEEVNQLYQQDTAKE
;
A
#
# COMPACT_ATOMS: atom_id res chain seq x y z
N MET A 1 2.14 -37.33 46.08
CA MET A 1 2.23 -38.79 45.82
C MET A 1 2.48 -38.93 44.34
N ARG A 2 3.73 -39.28 44.00
CA ARG A 2 4.16 -40.53 43.39
C ARG A 2 3.59 -40.70 41.96
N LYS A 3 4.32 -40.94 40.87
CA LYS A 3 5.71 -41.32 40.56
C LYS A 3 5.77 -41.38 39.04
N ASN A 4 6.79 -40.81 38.39
CA ASN A 4 7.89 -41.55 37.74
C ASN A 4 7.46 -42.71 36.82
N MET A 5 7.93 -42.83 35.58
CA MET A 5 9.31 -43.07 35.06
C MET A 5 9.22 -43.23 33.53
N MET A 6 10.00 -42.55 32.72
CA MET A 6 11.27 -43.02 32.15
C MET A 6 11.26 -44.32 31.31
N LYS A 7 11.74 -44.16 30.10
CA LYS A 7 12.74 -44.95 29.30
C LYS A 7 12.17 -45.35 27.93
N LYS A 8 12.85 -45.41 26.85
CA LYS A 8 14.24 -45.26 26.41
C LYS A 8 14.24 -45.40 24.88
N ALA A 9 15.19 -44.76 24.25
CA ALA A 9 15.70 -44.87 22.91
C ALA A 9 15.69 -46.26 22.25
N ALA A 10 15.52 -46.24 20.90
CA ALA A 10 16.25 -47.16 20.03
C ALA A 10 16.46 -46.51 18.66
N ALA A 11 17.72 -46.25 18.34
CA ALA A 11 18.19 -45.92 17.00
C ALA A 11 18.30 -47.24 16.20
N VAL A 12 17.87 -47.22 14.94
CA VAL A 12 18.34 -48.21 13.95
C VAL A 12 18.66 -47.45 12.67
N ALA A 13 19.93 -47.43 12.33
CA ALA A 13 20.45 -47.05 11.03
C ALA A 13 20.26 -48.24 10.06
N LEU A 14 19.90 -47.94 8.82
CA LEU A 14 20.21 -48.83 7.69
C LEU A 14 20.63 -47.99 6.50
N ALA A 15 21.88 -48.23 6.10
CA ALA A 15 22.52 -47.71 4.90
C ALA A 15 22.27 -48.65 3.70
N GLY A 16 22.47 -48.10 2.51
CA GLY A 16 22.67 -48.82 1.24
C GLY A 16 21.51 -48.62 0.28
N SER A 17 21.68 -48.23 -0.96
CA SER A 17 22.78 -48.50 -1.86
C SER A 17 22.80 -47.50 -3.03
N MET A 18 24.02 -47.09 -3.40
CA MET A 18 24.37 -46.46 -4.68
C MET A 18 24.12 -47.41 -5.85
N VAL A 19 23.65 -46.84 -6.97
CA VAL A 19 24.03 -47.37 -8.29
C VAL A 19 24.51 -46.19 -9.15
N LEU A 20 25.80 -46.11 -9.37
CA LEU A 20 26.45 -45.35 -10.41
C LEU A 20 26.16 -45.98 -11.77
N SER A 21 25.89 -45.14 -12.77
CA SER A 21 26.25 -45.47 -14.15
C SER A 21 26.94 -44.25 -14.80
N MET A 22 28.26 -44.33 -14.85
CA MET A 22 29.11 -43.50 -15.72
C MET A 22 28.99 -44.02 -17.14
N ALA A 23 28.85 -43.08 -18.08
CA ALA A 23 29.37 -43.28 -19.43
C ALA A 23 30.08 -42.00 -19.85
N ALA A 24 31.39 -42.05 -19.85
CA ALA A 24 32.27 -41.07 -20.39
C ALA A 24 32.41 -41.24 -21.92
N CYS A 25 32.44 -40.12 -22.64
CA CYS A 25 33.31 -40.00 -23.82
C CYS A 25 33.71 -38.54 -23.99
N GLY A 26 35.00 -38.30 -23.88
CA GLY A 26 35.60 -37.01 -24.01
C GLY A 26 35.92 -36.64 -25.47
N SER A 27 36.05 -35.34 -25.68
CA SER A 27 37.12 -34.78 -26.55
C SER A 27 37.27 -33.28 -26.23
N LYS A 28 38.53 -32.87 -26.07
CA LYS A 28 38.97 -31.49 -25.89
C LYS A 28 38.82 -30.69 -27.17
N SER A 29 38.36 -29.45 -27.08
CA SER A 29 38.92 -28.36 -27.90
C SER A 29 38.78 -27.04 -27.14
N ASP A 30 39.87 -26.32 -27.03
CA ASP A 30 39.98 -24.97 -26.47
C ASP A 30 39.24 -23.97 -27.33
N GLY A 31 38.51 -23.03 -26.67
CA GLY A 31 37.93 -21.87 -27.32
C GLY A 31 37.29 -20.96 -26.28
N SER A 32 38.01 -19.92 -25.86
CA SER A 32 37.50 -18.85 -24.96
C SER A 32 36.37 -18.09 -25.66
N GLY A 33 35.20 -18.11 -25.05
CA GLY A 33 34.08 -17.27 -25.38
C GLY A 33 33.05 -17.43 -24.27
N GLY A 34 32.98 -16.46 -23.34
CA GLY A 34 31.99 -16.47 -22.29
C GLY A 34 30.59 -16.29 -22.88
N SER A 35 29.90 -17.38 -23.13
CA SER A 35 28.46 -17.35 -23.33
C SER A 35 27.83 -17.45 -21.95
N SER A 36 27.22 -16.35 -21.48
CA SER A 36 26.26 -16.39 -20.39
C SER A 36 25.12 -17.33 -20.82
N GLU A 37 24.95 -18.47 -20.14
CA GLU A 37 23.80 -19.34 -20.36
C GLU A 37 22.55 -18.56 -19.94
N SER A 38 21.66 -18.32 -20.91
CA SER A 38 20.30 -17.83 -20.69
C SER A 38 19.51 -18.84 -19.86
N ALA A 39 18.53 -18.40 -19.08
CA ALA A 39 17.62 -19.29 -18.40
C ALA A 39 17.03 -20.31 -19.39
N ALA A 40 16.98 -21.57 -18.99
CA ALA A 40 16.53 -22.64 -19.87
C ALA A 40 15.06 -22.43 -20.25
N ALA A 41 14.76 -22.47 -21.55
CA ALA A 41 13.38 -22.58 -21.99
C ALA A 41 12.80 -23.92 -21.50
N ALA A 42 11.52 -23.92 -21.10
CA ALA A 42 10.81 -25.14 -20.78
C ALA A 42 10.75 -26.08 -22.01
N ALA A 43 10.45 -27.36 -21.81
CA ALA A 43 10.43 -28.35 -22.90
C ALA A 43 9.41 -28.03 -24.01
N ASP A 44 8.43 -27.18 -23.73
CA ASP A 44 7.41 -26.65 -24.65
C ASP A 44 7.79 -25.32 -25.32
N GLY A 45 8.96 -24.79 -25.02
CA GLY A 45 9.49 -23.55 -25.59
C GLY A 45 9.09 -22.26 -24.87
N LYS A 46 8.32 -22.34 -23.78
CA LYS A 46 7.95 -21.18 -22.97
C LYS A 46 9.16 -20.67 -22.17
N ALA A 47 9.22 -19.35 -21.94
CA ALA A 47 10.19 -18.77 -21.03
C ALA A 47 9.95 -19.20 -19.59
N VAL A 48 10.99 -19.59 -18.87
CA VAL A 48 10.89 -19.94 -17.44
C VAL A 48 11.25 -18.72 -16.60
N ILE A 49 10.35 -18.35 -15.66
CA ILE A 49 10.52 -17.20 -14.77
C ILE A 49 10.39 -17.69 -13.33
N SER A 50 11.37 -17.36 -12.49
CA SER A 50 11.29 -17.61 -11.06
C SER A 50 10.94 -16.32 -10.31
N ILE A 51 9.94 -16.39 -9.42
CA ILE A 51 9.46 -15.24 -8.65
C ILE A 51 9.28 -15.59 -7.17
N MET A 52 9.69 -14.69 -6.28
CA MET A 52 9.41 -14.78 -4.85
C MET A 52 8.34 -13.78 -4.46
N VAL A 53 7.27 -14.28 -3.81
CA VAL A 53 6.10 -13.48 -3.40
C VAL A 53 5.71 -13.74 -1.95
N PRO A 54 5.09 -12.76 -1.26
CA PRO A 54 4.48 -12.98 0.05
C PRO A 54 3.20 -13.80 -0.08
N GLN A 55 2.95 -14.67 0.90
CA GLN A 55 1.75 -15.47 1.04
C GLN A 55 0.96 -15.03 2.27
N PHE A 56 -0.28 -14.55 2.06
CA PHE A 56 -1.10 -13.91 3.10
C PHE A 56 -2.03 -14.87 3.84
N TYR A 57 -2.49 -15.96 3.25
CA TYR A 57 -3.59 -16.77 3.76
C TYR A 57 -3.22 -18.24 3.92
N GLY A 58 -2.36 -18.55 4.92
CA GLY A 58 -1.97 -19.92 5.21
C GLY A 58 -0.91 -20.49 4.25
N THR A 59 -0.55 -21.74 4.42
CA THR A 59 0.55 -22.38 3.67
C THR A 59 0.11 -23.10 2.42
N GLU A 60 -1.19 -23.40 2.26
CA GLU A 60 -1.71 -24.13 1.11
C GLU A 60 -2.65 -23.24 0.29
N LEU A 61 -2.17 -22.82 -0.90
CA LEU A 61 -2.98 -22.09 -1.88
C LEU A 61 -3.53 -23.02 -2.98
N LYS A 62 -3.46 -24.31 -2.79
CA LYS A 62 -4.02 -25.27 -3.75
C LYS A 62 -5.49 -25.53 -3.45
N ASN A 63 -6.29 -25.41 -4.47
CA ASN A 63 -7.68 -25.88 -4.51
C ASN A 63 -7.92 -26.63 -5.82
N ASP A 64 -9.11 -27.15 -6.01
CA ASP A 64 -9.45 -27.97 -7.16
C ASP A 64 -9.30 -27.27 -8.53
N HIS A 65 -9.19 -25.93 -8.53
CA HIS A 65 -9.07 -25.11 -9.74
C HIS A 65 -7.71 -24.42 -9.89
N SER A 66 -6.76 -24.65 -9.00
CA SER A 66 -5.43 -24.00 -9.07
C SER A 66 -4.70 -24.31 -10.36
N ASP A 67 -4.77 -25.56 -10.84
CA ASP A 67 -4.10 -25.98 -12.07
C ASP A 67 -4.73 -25.32 -13.31
N GLU A 68 -6.04 -25.05 -13.29
CA GLU A 68 -6.73 -24.33 -14.36
C GLU A 68 -6.31 -22.84 -14.42
N VAL A 69 -6.20 -22.19 -13.26
CA VAL A 69 -5.69 -20.81 -13.19
C VAL A 69 -4.26 -20.73 -13.70
N ILE A 70 -3.41 -21.68 -13.27
CA ILE A 70 -2.01 -21.74 -13.71
C ILE A 70 -1.95 -21.92 -15.23
N ALA A 71 -2.67 -22.87 -15.79
CA ALA A 71 -2.69 -23.12 -17.23
C ALA A 71 -3.11 -21.87 -18.03
N LYS A 72 -4.13 -21.13 -17.55
CA LYS A 72 -4.62 -19.92 -18.22
C LYS A 72 -3.56 -18.82 -18.28
N TYR A 73 -2.94 -18.43 -17.15
CA TYR A 73 -1.96 -17.35 -17.21
C TYR A 73 -0.68 -17.76 -17.92
N GLU A 74 -0.24 -19.03 -17.79
CA GLU A 74 0.94 -19.54 -18.51
C GLU A 74 0.73 -19.63 -20.03
N GLU A 75 -0.49 -19.93 -20.47
CA GLU A 75 -0.86 -19.86 -21.88
C GLU A 75 -0.88 -18.41 -22.37
N TYR A 76 -1.52 -17.52 -21.62
CA TYR A 76 -1.68 -16.11 -21.99
C TYR A 76 -0.34 -15.36 -22.08
N THR A 77 0.50 -15.55 -21.08
CA THR A 77 1.81 -14.88 -20.99
C THR A 77 2.91 -15.60 -21.76
N ASN A 78 2.65 -16.80 -22.27
CA ASN A 78 3.65 -17.68 -22.89
C ASN A 78 4.88 -17.91 -21.98
N THR A 79 4.63 -18.06 -20.65
CA THR A 79 5.68 -18.29 -19.65
C THR A 79 5.35 -19.50 -18.80
N HIS A 80 6.39 -20.05 -18.15
CA HIS A 80 6.25 -20.99 -17.04
C HIS A 80 6.80 -20.34 -15.78
N VAL A 81 6.02 -20.30 -14.67
CA VAL A 81 6.40 -19.56 -13.47
C VAL A 81 6.75 -20.49 -12.32
N GLU A 82 7.99 -20.41 -11.91
CA GLU A 82 8.49 -21.08 -10.69
C GLU A 82 8.28 -20.19 -9.47
N TRP A 83 7.33 -20.59 -8.62
CA TRP A 83 6.93 -19.81 -7.46
C TRP A 83 7.73 -20.17 -6.22
N ARG A 84 8.33 -19.16 -5.61
CA ARG A 84 8.79 -19.21 -4.23
C ARG A 84 7.84 -18.38 -3.36
N ARG A 85 7.00 -19.06 -2.58
CA ARG A 85 6.05 -18.42 -1.66
C ARG A 85 6.58 -18.47 -0.24
N GLU A 86 6.63 -17.31 0.41
CA GLU A 86 7.08 -17.17 1.79
C GLU A 86 5.97 -16.53 2.63
N ALA A 87 5.77 -17.02 3.86
CA ALA A 87 4.73 -16.49 4.74
C ALA A 87 4.90 -14.97 4.94
N ASN A 88 3.80 -14.21 4.80
CA ASN A 88 3.83 -12.76 4.89
C ASN A 88 4.44 -12.23 6.20
N ASP A 89 4.15 -12.87 7.33
CA ASP A 89 4.64 -12.44 8.65
C ASP A 89 6.17 -12.46 8.78
N THR A 90 6.84 -13.33 8.02
CA THR A 90 8.31 -13.46 8.01
C THR A 90 8.93 -13.01 6.69
N TYR A 91 8.13 -12.49 5.76
CA TYR A 91 8.57 -12.18 4.40
C TYR A 91 9.72 -11.19 4.34
N LYS A 92 9.65 -10.11 5.12
CA LYS A 92 10.70 -9.08 5.17
C LYS A 92 12.06 -9.63 5.61
N GLU A 93 12.06 -10.54 6.59
CA GLU A 93 13.28 -11.21 7.06
C GLU A 93 13.83 -12.17 5.99
N LYS A 94 12.94 -12.93 5.35
CA LYS A 94 13.29 -13.84 4.26
C LYS A 94 13.87 -13.12 3.05
N LEU A 95 13.28 -11.97 2.66
CA LEU A 95 13.80 -11.12 1.59
C LEU A 95 15.24 -10.70 1.89
N GLY A 96 15.52 -10.26 3.13
CA GLY A 96 16.88 -9.92 3.57
C GLY A 96 17.88 -11.08 3.44
N LEU A 97 17.46 -12.31 3.75
CA LEU A 97 18.30 -13.50 3.61
C LEU A 97 18.54 -13.86 2.13
N VAL A 98 17.51 -13.77 1.29
CA VAL A 98 17.61 -14.06 -0.15
C VAL A 98 18.55 -13.08 -0.86
N LEU A 99 18.54 -11.80 -0.48
CA LEU A 99 19.47 -10.80 -1.01
C LEU A 99 20.96 -11.12 -0.72
N MET A 100 21.25 -11.97 0.26
CA MET A 100 22.60 -12.42 0.58
C MET A 100 22.98 -13.74 -0.11
N ASP A 101 21.99 -14.50 -0.61
CA ASP A 101 22.19 -15.81 -1.27
C ASP A 101 22.12 -15.66 -2.80
N LYS A 102 23.25 -15.33 -3.42
CA LYS A 102 23.32 -15.10 -4.87
C LYS A 102 23.07 -16.35 -5.72
N ASP A 103 23.29 -17.54 -5.14
CA ASP A 103 23.21 -18.80 -5.90
C ASP A 103 21.75 -19.28 -6.06
N ASN A 104 20.85 -18.87 -5.15
CA ASN A 104 19.45 -19.28 -5.14
C ASN A 104 18.48 -18.07 -5.23
N MET A 105 18.93 -16.97 -5.83
CA MET A 105 18.14 -15.76 -5.95
C MET A 105 17.17 -15.87 -7.13
N PRO A 106 15.84 -15.73 -6.92
CA PRO A 106 14.87 -15.69 -8.02
C PRO A 106 15.12 -14.54 -8.99
N MET A 107 14.59 -14.67 -10.21
CA MET A 107 14.67 -13.61 -11.23
C MET A 107 13.91 -12.36 -10.79
N ILE A 108 12.72 -12.54 -10.20
CA ILE A 108 11.89 -11.45 -9.69
C ILE A 108 11.77 -11.60 -8.16
N LEU A 109 12.07 -10.52 -7.44
CA LEU A 109 11.80 -10.40 -6.01
C LEU A 109 10.72 -9.35 -5.80
N THR A 110 9.71 -9.70 -4.99
CA THR A 110 8.66 -8.76 -4.57
C THR A 110 9.07 -8.10 -3.25
N GLY A 111 8.92 -6.77 -3.15
CA GLY A 111 9.00 -6.04 -1.89
C GLY A 111 7.62 -5.65 -1.40
N SER A 112 7.43 -5.49 -0.09
CA SER A 112 6.19 -4.98 0.50
C SER A 112 6.39 -3.54 0.96
N GLY A 113 5.45 -2.66 0.60
CA GLY A 113 5.54 -1.23 0.90
C GLY A 113 6.65 -0.53 0.10
N GLU A 114 7.42 0.32 0.77
CA GLU A 114 8.50 1.11 0.19
C GLU A 114 9.84 0.37 0.23
N LEU A 115 10.86 0.94 -0.45
CA LEU A 115 12.20 0.39 -0.44
C LEU A 115 12.77 0.34 0.99
N THR A 116 13.25 -0.83 1.38
CA THR A 116 13.96 -0.98 2.66
C THR A 116 15.45 -0.69 2.49
N ALA A 117 16.13 -0.29 3.56
CA ALA A 117 17.56 -0.02 3.55
C ALA A 117 18.40 -1.18 2.96
N ASN A 118 18.01 -2.44 3.23
CA ASN A 118 18.69 -3.61 2.67
C ASN A 118 18.57 -3.70 1.14
N VAL A 119 17.41 -3.33 0.59
CA VAL A 119 17.17 -3.32 -0.86
C VAL A 119 17.93 -2.18 -1.52
N VAL A 120 17.91 -0.99 -0.92
CA VAL A 120 18.69 0.17 -1.40
C VAL A 120 20.20 -0.16 -1.41
N ASP A 121 20.71 -0.78 -0.34
CA ASP A 121 22.11 -1.19 -0.26
C ASP A 121 22.48 -2.27 -1.31
N ALA A 122 21.59 -3.24 -1.55
CA ALA A 122 21.75 -4.21 -2.62
C ALA A 122 21.74 -3.53 -4.02
N ALA A 123 20.87 -2.55 -4.23
CA ALA A 123 20.82 -1.78 -5.48
C ALA A 123 22.12 -1.01 -5.73
N LYS A 124 22.63 -0.29 -4.72
CA LYS A 124 23.93 0.41 -4.78
C LYS A 124 25.09 -0.53 -5.08
N LYS A 125 25.01 -1.79 -4.64
CA LYS A 125 25.97 -2.86 -4.98
C LYS A 125 25.74 -3.50 -6.34
N GLY A 126 24.74 -3.03 -7.11
CA GLY A 126 24.46 -3.48 -8.47
C GLY A 126 23.74 -4.82 -8.57
N ALA A 127 22.98 -5.23 -7.54
CA ALA A 127 22.27 -6.50 -7.51
C ALA A 127 21.08 -6.57 -8.49
N PHE A 128 20.53 -5.43 -8.90
CA PHE A 128 19.33 -5.34 -9.74
C PHE A 128 19.63 -4.77 -11.12
N TRP A 129 18.76 -5.07 -12.06
CA TRP A 129 18.79 -4.47 -13.39
C TRP A 129 18.27 -3.03 -13.32
N ASP A 130 18.83 -2.19 -14.19
CA ASP A 130 18.31 -0.86 -14.47
C ASP A 130 17.20 -0.97 -15.51
N LEU A 131 15.99 -0.59 -15.13
CA LEU A 131 14.81 -0.71 -15.98
C LEU A 131 14.51 0.56 -16.78
N SER A 132 15.30 1.63 -16.61
CA SER A 132 15.04 2.96 -17.19
C SER A 132 14.81 2.95 -18.69
N GLU A 133 15.62 2.22 -19.46
CA GLU A 133 15.47 2.15 -20.92
C GLU A 133 14.36 1.19 -21.35
N PHE A 134 14.12 0.11 -20.60
CA PHE A 134 13.05 -0.84 -20.91
C PHE A 134 11.67 -0.20 -20.79
N LEU A 135 11.44 0.63 -19.76
CA LEU A 135 10.16 1.29 -19.53
C LEU A 135 9.81 2.39 -20.54
N LYS A 136 10.75 2.79 -21.40
CA LYS A 136 10.50 3.70 -22.53
C LYS A 136 9.95 2.99 -23.75
N ASP A 137 10.09 1.68 -23.82
CA ASP A 137 9.64 0.85 -24.96
C ASP A 137 8.15 0.51 -24.82
N SER A 138 7.28 1.43 -25.26
CA SER A 138 5.83 1.27 -25.22
C SER A 138 5.29 0.26 -26.25
N GLU A 139 6.09 -0.16 -27.21
CA GLU A 139 5.72 -1.22 -28.16
C GLU A 139 5.83 -2.60 -27.51
N SER A 140 6.94 -2.85 -26.79
CA SER A 140 7.17 -4.12 -26.09
C SER A 140 6.41 -4.20 -24.76
N TYR A 141 6.23 -3.08 -24.05
CA TYR A 141 5.62 -3.01 -22.71
C TYR A 141 4.53 -1.93 -22.65
N PRO A 142 3.39 -2.14 -23.33
CA PRO A 142 2.35 -1.12 -23.46
C PRO A 142 1.70 -0.73 -22.12
N ASN A 143 1.69 -1.60 -21.12
CA ASN A 143 1.18 -1.31 -19.78
C ASN A 143 2.27 -0.66 -18.91
N LEU A 144 3.43 -1.31 -18.77
CA LEU A 144 4.48 -0.86 -17.86
C LEU A 144 5.09 0.49 -18.26
N SER A 145 5.11 0.83 -19.55
CA SER A 145 5.57 2.14 -20.03
C SER A 145 4.70 3.32 -19.59
N GLN A 146 3.50 3.06 -19.10
CA GLN A 146 2.58 4.07 -18.56
C GLN A 146 2.75 4.28 -17.04
N ALA A 147 3.81 3.73 -16.45
CA ALA A 147 4.09 3.88 -15.03
C ALA A 147 4.22 5.36 -14.64
N ASN A 148 3.62 5.72 -13.50
CA ASN A 148 3.65 7.08 -12.98
C ASN A 148 5.07 7.47 -12.53
N GLU A 149 5.61 8.55 -13.12
CA GLU A 149 6.98 9.00 -12.87
C GLU A 149 7.24 9.37 -11.41
N ASN A 150 6.25 9.96 -10.72
CA ASN A 150 6.42 10.31 -9.30
C ASN A 150 6.55 9.07 -8.43
N ILE A 151 5.85 7.98 -8.77
CA ILE A 151 5.99 6.71 -8.05
C ILE A 151 7.33 6.04 -8.40
N LEU A 152 7.76 6.09 -9.66
CA LEU A 152 9.05 5.54 -10.08
C LEU A 152 10.25 6.26 -9.43
N LYS A 153 10.12 7.56 -9.09
CA LYS A 153 11.16 8.27 -8.32
C LYS A 153 11.46 7.59 -6.99
N SER A 154 10.47 7.04 -6.30
CA SER A 154 10.69 6.28 -5.05
C SER A 154 11.34 4.91 -5.25
N LEU A 155 11.42 4.40 -6.49
CA LEU A 155 12.13 3.19 -6.89
C LEU A 155 13.43 3.49 -7.65
N THR A 156 13.92 4.73 -7.58
CA THR A 156 15.15 5.15 -8.24
C THR A 156 16.28 5.21 -7.22
N VAL A 157 17.38 4.52 -7.51
CA VAL A 157 18.61 4.48 -6.69
C VAL A 157 19.80 4.83 -7.59
N ASP A 158 20.58 5.83 -7.21
CA ASP A 158 21.71 6.34 -7.98
C ASP A 158 21.36 6.66 -9.45
N GLY A 159 20.16 7.23 -9.67
CA GLY A 159 19.66 7.61 -11.00
C GLY A 159 19.18 6.45 -11.87
N LYS A 160 19.03 5.24 -11.32
CA LYS A 160 18.55 4.03 -12.01
C LYS A 160 17.21 3.60 -11.46
N ILE A 161 16.24 3.36 -12.31
CA ILE A 161 14.98 2.72 -11.93
C ILE A 161 15.27 1.25 -11.67
N ILE A 162 15.30 0.83 -10.39
CA ILE A 162 15.66 -0.52 -9.99
C ILE A 162 14.47 -1.48 -9.90
N GLY A 163 13.26 -0.99 -10.08
CA GLY A 163 12.07 -1.82 -9.94
C GLY A 163 10.82 -1.19 -10.52
N LEU A 164 9.75 -2.00 -10.51
CA LEU A 164 8.39 -1.61 -10.87
C LEU A 164 7.55 -1.60 -9.61
N TYR A 165 6.66 -0.63 -9.46
CA TYR A 165 5.75 -0.61 -8.33
C TYR A 165 4.54 -1.52 -8.56
N ARG A 166 3.98 -2.03 -7.47
CA ARG A 166 2.65 -2.60 -7.41
C ARG A 166 1.67 -1.48 -7.05
N GLY A 167 0.89 -1.05 -8.03
CA GLY A 167 0.06 0.15 -7.94
C GLY A 167 -0.95 0.13 -6.80
N ARG A 168 -1.17 1.28 -6.22
CA ARG A 168 -2.20 1.59 -5.23
C ARG A 168 -2.83 2.93 -5.56
N TYR A 169 -4.11 3.10 -5.25
CA TYR A 169 -4.76 4.40 -5.41
C TYR A 169 -4.01 5.52 -4.72
N ILE A 170 -3.66 6.55 -5.48
CA ILE A 170 -2.97 7.74 -5.00
C ILE A 170 -3.91 8.54 -4.10
N GLY A 171 -5.11 8.84 -4.59
CA GLY A 171 -6.13 9.61 -3.90
C GLY A 171 -7.01 8.78 -2.97
N ARG A 172 -6.40 8.00 -2.08
CA ARG A 172 -7.12 7.02 -1.27
C ARG A 172 -7.73 7.60 0.00
N TYR A 173 -7.20 8.72 0.49
CA TYR A 173 -7.59 9.34 1.74
C TYR A 173 -8.68 10.39 1.56
N GLY A 174 -9.51 10.58 2.57
CA GLY A 174 -10.49 11.65 2.53
C GLY A 174 -11.41 11.71 3.74
N PHE A 175 -12.36 12.62 3.67
CA PHE A 175 -13.40 12.86 4.65
C PHE A 175 -14.67 12.09 4.28
N SER A 176 -15.32 11.50 5.28
CA SER A 176 -16.61 10.84 5.13
C SER A 176 -17.47 11.04 6.38
N TYR A 177 -18.80 10.92 6.24
CA TYR A 177 -19.74 11.14 7.33
C TYR A 177 -21.04 10.34 7.16
N ARG A 178 -21.78 10.17 8.24
CA ARG A 178 -23.13 9.58 8.23
C ARG A 178 -24.11 10.50 7.53
N THR A 179 -24.68 10.02 6.44
CA THR A 179 -25.56 10.82 5.57
C THR A 179 -26.84 11.23 6.33
N ASP A 180 -27.48 10.30 7.00
CA ASP A 180 -28.72 10.52 7.73
C ASP A 180 -28.56 11.49 8.94
N TRP A 181 -27.38 11.51 9.56
CA TRP A 181 -27.07 12.48 10.61
C TRP A 181 -26.95 13.90 10.06
N ALA A 182 -26.30 14.05 8.90
CA ALA A 182 -26.22 15.35 8.23
C ALA A 182 -27.61 15.88 7.87
N GLU A 183 -28.47 15.03 7.32
CA GLU A 183 -29.87 15.36 7.04
C GLU A 183 -30.63 15.76 8.30
N ALA A 184 -30.50 14.99 9.40
CA ALA A 184 -31.17 15.25 10.67
C ALA A 184 -30.84 16.62 11.27
N VAL A 185 -29.58 17.08 11.13
CA VAL A 185 -29.15 18.41 11.61
C VAL A 185 -29.19 19.49 10.51
N GLY A 186 -29.88 19.21 9.38
CA GLY A 186 -30.14 20.18 8.32
C GLY A 186 -28.92 20.56 7.46
N ILE A 187 -27.94 19.66 7.32
CA ILE A 187 -26.82 19.80 6.40
C ILE A 187 -27.22 19.17 5.06
N THR A 188 -27.30 19.98 4.00
CA THR A 188 -27.77 19.58 2.66
C THR A 188 -26.66 19.59 1.60
N GLU A 189 -25.50 20.16 1.90
CA GLU A 189 -24.37 20.28 0.99
C GLU A 189 -23.16 19.51 1.56
N GLU A 190 -22.41 18.84 0.69
CA GLU A 190 -21.12 18.25 1.07
C GLU A 190 -20.15 19.34 1.57
N PRO A 191 -19.41 19.13 2.66
CA PRO A 191 -18.41 20.07 3.14
C PRO A 191 -17.29 20.22 2.12
N LYS A 192 -16.91 21.48 1.85
CA LYS A 192 -15.86 21.83 0.88
C LYS A 192 -14.64 22.47 1.54
N THR A 193 -14.84 23.04 2.72
CA THR A 193 -13.81 23.78 3.46
C THR A 193 -13.64 23.23 4.87
N VAL A 194 -12.51 23.54 5.50
CA VAL A 194 -12.27 23.21 6.92
C VAL A 194 -13.33 23.82 7.85
N GLN A 195 -13.91 24.97 7.47
CA GLN A 195 -14.99 25.56 8.24
C GLN A 195 -16.30 24.77 8.11
N ASP A 196 -16.61 24.24 6.92
CA ASP A 196 -17.78 23.38 6.72
C ASP A 196 -17.63 22.09 7.54
N VAL A 197 -16.43 21.48 7.53
CA VAL A 197 -16.12 20.32 8.37
C VAL A 197 -16.32 20.66 9.84
N TYR A 198 -15.73 21.75 10.34
CA TYR A 198 -15.92 22.17 11.73
C TYR A 198 -17.40 22.33 12.10
N ASN A 199 -18.20 23.00 11.25
CA ASN A 199 -19.62 23.20 11.49
C ASN A 199 -20.39 21.87 11.53
N MET A 200 -20.05 20.93 10.66
CA MET A 200 -20.62 19.58 10.65
C MET A 200 -20.28 18.82 11.94
N LEU A 201 -19.00 18.80 12.34
CA LEU A 201 -18.58 18.15 13.58
C LEU A 201 -19.27 18.76 14.80
N TYR A 202 -19.42 20.09 14.83
CA TYR A 202 -20.14 20.79 15.89
C TYR A 202 -21.59 20.34 16.00
N LYS A 203 -22.30 20.28 14.87
CA LYS A 203 -23.69 19.82 14.83
C LYS A 203 -23.84 18.36 15.23
N PHE A 204 -22.94 17.51 14.79
CA PHE A 204 -22.93 16.09 15.19
C PHE A 204 -22.66 15.88 16.68
N THR A 205 -21.98 16.84 17.31
CA THR A 205 -21.72 16.79 18.76
C THR A 205 -22.85 17.36 19.60
N TYR A 206 -23.52 18.44 19.12
CA TYR A 206 -24.37 19.26 19.99
C TYR A 206 -25.83 19.38 19.55
N GLU A 207 -26.20 18.88 18.35
CA GLU A 207 -27.57 19.01 17.83
C GLU A 207 -28.31 17.66 17.77
N ASP A 208 -27.95 16.67 18.62
CA ASP A 208 -28.65 15.38 18.74
C ASP A 208 -28.91 14.71 17.37
N PRO A 209 -27.87 14.39 16.59
CA PRO A 209 -28.03 13.92 15.21
C PRO A 209 -28.69 12.54 15.10
N ASP A 210 -28.68 11.75 16.15
CA ASP A 210 -29.31 10.42 16.20
C ASP A 210 -30.75 10.47 16.78
N GLY A 211 -31.20 11.65 17.24
CA GLY A 211 -32.56 11.91 17.69
C GLY A 211 -32.95 11.16 18.97
N ASN A 212 -31.97 10.72 19.79
CA ASN A 212 -32.24 9.93 20.97
C ASN A 212 -32.50 10.78 22.27
N GLY A 213 -32.33 12.10 22.17
CA GLY A 213 -32.54 13.07 23.25
C GLY A 213 -31.43 13.10 24.28
N LYS A 214 -30.23 12.65 23.96
CA LYS A 214 -29.07 12.61 24.85
C LYS A 214 -27.85 13.28 24.21
N ASP A 215 -26.94 13.76 25.07
CA ASP A 215 -25.65 14.31 24.66
C ASP A 215 -24.59 13.18 24.70
N ASP A 216 -24.73 12.17 23.82
CA ASP A 216 -23.87 10.97 23.83
C ASP A 216 -23.15 10.73 22.47
N THR A 217 -23.22 11.70 21.56
CA THR A 217 -22.53 11.67 20.28
C THR A 217 -21.40 12.69 20.20
N TYR A 218 -20.42 12.43 19.33
CA TYR A 218 -19.35 13.37 18.99
C TYR A 218 -19.08 13.41 17.48
N GLY A 219 -18.48 14.51 17.02
CA GLY A 219 -18.36 14.81 15.60
C GLY A 219 -17.50 13.82 14.85
N LEU A 220 -16.25 13.61 15.30
CA LEU A 220 -15.23 12.87 14.58
C LEU A 220 -14.66 11.73 15.42
N GLU A 221 -14.61 10.54 14.86
CA GLU A 221 -13.89 9.40 15.45
C GLU A 221 -12.37 9.59 15.34
N MET A 222 -11.69 9.47 16.49
CA MET A 222 -10.24 9.50 16.61
C MET A 222 -9.75 8.41 17.56
N THR A 223 -8.57 7.87 17.27
CA THR A 223 -7.81 6.95 18.14
C THR A 223 -6.35 7.38 18.19
N LYS A 224 -5.50 6.69 18.93
CA LYS A 224 -4.05 6.97 18.93
C LYS A 224 -3.37 6.81 17.55
N TYR A 225 -4.06 6.29 16.53
CA TYR A 225 -3.59 6.25 15.16
C TYR A 225 -3.60 7.67 14.56
N VAL A 226 -2.44 8.15 14.13
CA VAL A 226 -2.22 9.55 13.75
C VAL A 226 -2.57 9.88 12.29
N GLY A 227 -2.84 8.88 11.44
CA GLY A 227 -3.15 9.08 10.02
C GLY A 227 -4.22 10.14 9.73
N PRO A 228 -5.33 10.23 10.48
CA PRO A 228 -6.30 11.32 10.31
C PRO A 228 -5.71 12.71 10.50
N LEU A 229 -4.70 12.87 11.38
CA LEU A 229 -4.02 14.15 11.60
C LEU A 229 -3.23 14.56 10.35
N ASP A 230 -2.54 13.60 9.71
CA ASP A 230 -1.78 13.83 8.48
C ASP A 230 -2.69 14.27 7.33
N ILE A 231 -3.89 13.66 7.23
CA ILE A 231 -4.88 14.04 6.23
C ILE A 231 -5.42 15.45 6.50
N MET A 232 -5.85 15.75 7.73
CA MET A 232 -6.44 17.04 8.08
C MET A 232 -5.47 18.20 7.95
N GLN A 233 -4.20 18.01 8.27
CA GLN A 233 -3.20 19.09 8.15
C GLN A 233 -2.98 19.49 6.69
N THR A 234 -3.10 18.58 5.70
CA THR A 234 -2.96 18.95 4.29
C THR A 234 -4.01 19.95 3.83
N TRP A 235 -5.19 19.99 4.47
CA TRP A 235 -6.27 20.93 4.14
C TRP A 235 -5.87 22.40 4.35
N PHE A 236 -4.78 22.64 5.07
CA PHE A 236 -4.21 23.98 5.34
C PHE A 236 -3.06 24.36 4.38
N GLY A 237 -2.78 23.52 3.38
CA GLY A 237 -1.68 23.74 2.44
C GLY A 237 -0.31 23.31 2.97
N VAL A 238 -0.31 22.46 3.99
CA VAL A 238 0.93 21.99 4.65
C VAL A 238 1.81 21.13 3.75
N GLY A 239 1.24 20.45 2.76
CA GLY A 239 1.96 19.45 1.99
C GLY A 239 1.80 18.04 2.57
N ASN A 240 2.68 17.13 2.16
CA ASN A 240 2.68 15.71 2.56
C ASN A 240 4.06 15.37 3.14
N GLU A 241 4.19 15.39 4.47
CA GLU A 241 5.42 15.21 5.26
C GLU A 241 6.53 16.23 4.93
N TRP A 242 6.74 16.46 3.64
CA TRP A 242 7.67 17.45 3.10
C TRP A 242 6.95 18.32 2.07
N VAL A 243 7.49 19.51 1.85
CA VAL A 243 7.02 20.48 0.85
C VAL A 243 8.22 21.10 0.14
N GLU A 244 8.04 21.52 -1.11
CA GLU A 244 9.03 22.31 -1.81
C GLU A 244 8.77 23.80 -1.58
N GLU A 245 9.75 24.51 -1.04
CA GLU A 245 9.74 25.96 -0.87
C GLU A 245 11.05 26.57 -1.43
N ASP A 246 10.93 27.51 -2.33
CA ASP A 246 12.07 28.22 -2.93
C ASP A 246 13.19 27.30 -3.47
N GLY A 247 12.82 26.17 -4.10
CA GLY A 247 13.75 25.20 -4.67
C GLY A 247 14.47 24.34 -3.63
N LYS A 248 13.87 24.19 -2.45
CA LYS A 248 14.34 23.29 -1.38
C LYS A 248 13.21 22.47 -0.83
N LEU A 249 13.55 21.28 -0.38
CA LEU A 249 12.63 20.42 0.37
C LEU A 249 12.69 20.76 1.86
N VAL A 250 11.53 21.04 2.43
CA VAL A 250 11.37 21.46 3.84
C VAL A 250 10.40 20.48 4.53
N PRO A 251 10.72 19.95 5.72
CA PRO A 251 9.77 19.17 6.51
C PRO A 251 8.57 20.04 6.91
N VAL A 252 7.36 19.49 6.77
CA VAL A 252 6.12 20.26 6.99
C VAL A 252 6.01 20.88 8.39
N HIS A 253 6.57 20.24 9.42
CA HIS A 253 6.53 20.75 10.79
C HIS A 253 7.36 22.04 11.00
N GLN A 254 8.12 22.47 9.99
CA GLN A 254 8.87 23.74 9.99
C GLN A 254 8.10 24.87 9.29
N THR A 255 6.91 24.61 8.75
CA THR A 255 6.11 25.59 8.03
C THR A 255 5.11 26.30 8.95
N LYS A 256 4.69 27.51 8.57
CA LYS A 256 3.65 28.26 9.31
C LYS A 256 2.27 27.62 9.17
N GLU A 257 2.01 27.02 8.01
CA GLU A 257 0.76 26.32 7.70
C GLU A 257 0.54 25.13 8.64
N TYR A 258 1.61 24.45 9.04
CA TYR A 258 1.54 23.37 10.03
C TYR A 258 1.03 23.86 11.38
N LEU A 259 1.53 25.00 11.87
CA LEU A 259 1.05 25.58 13.13
C LEU A 259 -0.44 25.99 13.04
N GLU A 260 -0.86 26.53 11.89
CA GLU A 260 -2.28 26.87 11.67
C GLU A 260 -3.16 25.61 11.69
N ALA A 261 -2.72 24.53 11.05
CA ALA A 261 -3.40 23.24 11.11
C ALA A 261 -3.51 22.71 12.54
N LEU A 262 -2.41 22.76 13.32
CA LEU A 262 -2.41 22.30 14.71
C LEU A 262 -3.32 23.13 15.59
N LYS A 263 -3.42 24.45 15.40
CA LYS A 263 -4.35 25.32 16.12
C LYS A 263 -5.81 24.95 15.84
N TRP A 264 -6.14 24.61 14.61
CA TRP A 264 -7.47 24.14 14.25
C TRP A 264 -7.75 22.74 14.86
N LEU A 265 -6.80 21.81 14.81
CA LEU A 265 -6.92 20.49 15.42
C LEU A 265 -7.10 20.59 16.95
N ARG A 266 -6.35 21.47 17.60
CA ARG A 266 -6.53 21.78 19.01
C ARG A 266 -7.90 22.36 19.30
N LYS A 267 -8.41 23.26 18.44
CA LYS A 267 -9.74 23.85 18.59
C LYS A 267 -10.83 22.78 18.55
N ILE A 268 -10.82 21.84 17.61
CA ILE A 268 -11.83 20.76 17.56
C ILE A 268 -11.76 19.85 18.81
N TYR A 269 -10.56 19.67 19.38
CA TYR A 269 -10.39 18.98 20.65
C TYR A 269 -10.92 19.77 21.85
N GLU A 270 -10.57 21.04 21.97
CA GLU A 270 -11.02 21.93 23.06
C GLU A 270 -12.54 22.07 23.07
N ASP A 271 -13.15 22.21 21.88
CA ASP A 271 -14.59 22.32 21.69
C ASP A 271 -15.32 20.96 21.83
N GLY A 272 -14.61 19.86 22.15
CA GLY A 272 -15.21 18.57 22.43
C GLY A 272 -15.76 17.83 21.20
N LEU A 273 -15.36 18.23 19.99
CA LEU A 273 -15.83 17.62 18.74
C LEU A 273 -15.19 16.24 18.45
N ILE A 274 -14.14 15.91 19.21
CA ILE A 274 -13.53 14.58 19.32
C ILE A 274 -13.47 14.18 20.77
N ARG A 275 -13.45 12.87 21.04
CA ARG A 275 -13.38 12.38 22.42
C ARG A 275 -12.09 12.81 23.13
N LYS A 276 -12.19 13.11 24.43
CA LYS A 276 -11.06 13.68 25.19
C LYS A 276 -9.90 12.71 25.40
N ASP A 277 -10.14 11.42 25.36
CA ASP A 277 -9.14 10.36 25.57
C ASP A 277 -8.63 9.73 24.26
N TRP A 278 -8.90 10.34 23.10
CA TRP A 278 -8.59 9.80 21.77
C TRP A 278 -7.14 9.30 21.64
N ALA A 279 -6.18 10.03 22.21
CA ALA A 279 -4.75 9.69 22.12
C ALA A 279 -4.36 8.40 22.87
N THR A 280 -5.28 7.83 23.66
CA THR A 280 -5.08 6.57 24.39
C THR A 280 -5.95 5.43 23.87
N VAL A 281 -6.90 5.71 22.98
CA VAL A 281 -7.79 4.71 22.38
C VAL A 281 -7.01 3.80 21.43
N ASP A 282 -7.21 2.50 21.55
CA ASP A 282 -6.51 1.52 20.72
C ASP A 282 -6.83 1.68 19.24
N SER A 283 -5.80 1.73 18.40
CA SER A 283 -5.96 1.90 16.94
C SER A 283 -6.70 0.75 16.26
N GLY A 284 -6.71 -0.45 16.86
CA GLY A 284 -7.48 -1.59 16.36
C GLY A 284 -9.00 -1.40 16.45
N THR A 285 -9.48 -0.39 17.21
CA THR A 285 -10.90 -0.05 17.31
C THR A 285 -11.32 1.10 16.40
N PHE A 286 -10.43 1.59 15.53
CA PHE A 286 -10.73 2.69 14.61
C PHE A 286 -11.83 2.29 13.61
N GLY A 287 -12.90 3.06 13.55
CA GLY A 287 -14.15 2.77 12.83
C GLY A 287 -15.28 2.22 13.71
N ASP A 288 -15.00 1.82 14.96
CA ASP A 288 -16.00 1.20 15.82
C ASP A 288 -17.00 2.21 16.41
N ALA A 289 -16.56 3.43 16.70
CA ALA A 289 -17.46 4.47 17.19
C ALA A 289 -18.49 4.89 16.12
N CYS A 290 -18.07 5.00 14.85
CA CYS A 290 -18.99 5.21 13.75
C CYS A 290 -19.99 4.05 13.60
N LYS A 291 -19.51 2.80 13.64
CA LYS A 291 -20.39 1.61 13.55
C LYS A 291 -21.43 1.55 14.67
N LYS A 292 -21.06 2.00 15.88
CA LYS A 292 -21.95 2.02 17.07
C LYS A 292 -22.89 3.22 17.12
N GLY A 293 -22.70 4.22 16.25
CA GLY A 293 -23.47 5.47 16.29
C GLY A 293 -23.01 6.41 17.42
N GLU A 294 -21.75 6.35 17.84
CA GLU A 294 -21.14 7.25 18.81
C GLU A 294 -20.46 8.44 18.12
N ALA A 295 -20.02 8.28 16.84
CA ALA A 295 -19.38 9.31 16.04
C ALA A 295 -20.01 9.43 14.64
N GLY A 296 -20.10 10.66 14.13
CA GLY A 296 -20.77 10.95 12.85
C GLY A 296 -19.82 11.04 11.66
N ALA A 297 -18.54 11.37 11.86
CA ALA A 297 -17.57 11.52 10.79
C ALA A 297 -16.36 10.62 10.97
N TYR A 298 -15.72 10.30 9.83
CA TYR A 298 -14.58 9.42 9.73
C TYR A 298 -13.58 9.96 8.69
N ILE A 299 -12.30 10.00 9.03
CA ILE A 299 -11.23 10.50 8.17
C ILE A 299 -10.14 9.43 8.09
N ASP A 300 -9.99 8.81 6.95
CA ASP A 300 -8.94 7.84 6.61
C ASP A 300 -9.11 7.43 5.14
N VAL A 301 -8.63 6.23 4.80
CA VAL A 301 -8.86 5.64 3.48
C VAL A 301 -10.35 5.41 3.22
N MET A 302 -10.82 5.76 2.03
CA MET A 302 -12.23 5.63 1.64
C MET A 302 -12.75 4.19 1.68
N ASP A 303 -11.89 3.21 1.51
CA ASP A 303 -12.28 1.80 1.67
C ASP A 303 -12.61 1.43 3.13
N SER A 304 -12.08 2.15 4.13
CA SER A 304 -12.53 2.00 5.52
C SER A 304 -13.93 2.58 5.72
N ALA A 305 -14.21 3.75 5.14
CA ALA A 305 -15.56 4.33 5.17
C ALA A 305 -16.58 3.42 4.47
N LYS A 306 -16.23 2.81 3.32
CA LYS A 306 -17.03 1.78 2.66
C LYS A 306 -17.30 0.58 3.58
N ARG A 307 -16.28 0.10 4.34
CA ARG A 307 -16.46 -0.99 5.31
C ARG A 307 -17.43 -0.62 6.44
N ILE A 308 -17.44 0.64 6.89
CA ILE A 308 -18.42 1.13 7.86
C ILE A 308 -19.83 1.12 7.24
N TRP A 309 -19.99 1.61 6.01
CA TRP A 309 -21.28 1.56 5.31
C TRP A 309 -21.78 0.13 5.10
N ASN A 310 -20.92 -0.78 4.65
CA ASN A 310 -21.26 -2.21 4.53
C ASN A 310 -21.64 -2.84 5.87
N TYR A 311 -21.05 -2.38 6.98
CA TYR A 311 -21.47 -2.80 8.32
C TYR A 311 -22.92 -2.36 8.60
N TYR A 312 -23.31 -1.14 8.24
CA TYR A 312 -24.70 -0.67 8.40
C TYR A 312 -25.68 -1.52 7.60
N ILE A 313 -25.37 -1.79 6.34
CA ILE A 313 -26.20 -2.65 5.48
C ILE A 313 -26.33 -4.06 6.09
N LYS A 314 -25.22 -4.68 6.43
CA LYS A 314 -25.19 -6.06 6.95
C LYS A 314 -25.92 -6.22 8.28
N ASN A 315 -25.89 -5.21 9.14
CA ASN A 315 -26.50 -5.26 10.47
C ASN A 315 -27.85 -4.53 10.55
N ASP A 316 -28.41 -4.13 9.42
CA ASP A 316 -29.69 -3.42 9.30
C ASP A 316 -29.76 -2.19 10.23
N VAL A 317 -28.65 -1.43 10.34
CA VAL A 317 -28.61 -0.18 11.11
C VAL A 317 -29.54 0.83 10.44
N LYS A 318 -30.60 1.25 11.14
CA LYS A 318 -31.62 2.12 10.56
C LYS A 318 -31.17 3.56 10.43
N SER A 319 -31.56 4.20 9.32
CA SER A 319 -31.45 5.65 9.16
C SER A 319 -32.33 6.36 10.19
N VAL A 320 -31.81 7.43 10.78
CA VAL A 320 -32.56 8.25 11.76
C VAL A 320 -33.60 9.15 11.09
N THR A 321 -33.40 9.51 9.82
CA THR A 321 -34.35 10.33 9.03
C THR A 321 -35.39 9.50 8.31
N ASP A 322 -35.07 8.26 7.91
CA ASP A 322 -36.00 7.31 7.29
C ASP A 322 -35.75 5.88 7.80
N PRO A 323 -36.43 5.44 8.88
CA PRO A 323 -36.27 4.10 9.44
C PRO A 323 -36.64 2.94 8.51
N SER A 324 -37.21 3.20 7.32
CA SER A 324 -37.43 2.18 6.30
C SER A 324 -36.14 1.83 5.52
N GLN A 325 -35.14 2.69 5.60
CA GLN A 325 -33.83 2.53 4.96
C GLN A 325 -32.75 2.18 5.99
N THR A 326 -31.63 1.64 5.49
CA THR A 326 -30.41 1.51 6.28
C THR A 326 -29.63 2.83 6.28
N ALA A 327 -28.88 3.09 7.35
CA ALA A 327 -27.96 4.20 7.42
C ALA A 327 -26.88 4.07 6.32
N SER A 328 -26.40 5.21 5.84
CA SER A 328 -25.38 5.30 4.78
C SER A 328 -24.26 6.26 5.15
N MET A 329 -23.18 6.18 4.37
CA MET A 329 -22.05 7.10 4.46
C MET A 329 -21.95 7.94 3.18
N THR A 330 -21.71 9.23 3.33
CA THR A 330 -21.26 10.09 2.23
C THR A 330 -19.74 10.13 2.22
N LEU A 331 -19.14 9.74 1.10
CA LEU A 331 -17.70 9.74 0.89
C LEU A 331 -17.34 10.99 0.07
N VAL A 332 -16.86 12.04 0.75
CA VAL A 332 -16.62 13.35 0.13
C VAL A 332 -15.34 13.35 -0.70
N GLY A 333 -14.26 12.83 -0.12
CA GLY A 333 -12.92 12.94 -0.69
C GLY A 333 -12.19 14.20 -0.22
N PRO A 334 -11.87 15.16 -1.15
CA PRO A 334 -11.02 16.29 -0.83
C PRO A 334 -11.76 17.39 -0.05
N ILE A 335 -11.03 18.04 0.87
CA ILE A 335 -11.45 19.28 1.55
C ILE A 335 -10.48 20.39 1.14
N ASN A 336 -10.93 21.62 1.01
CA ASN A 336 -10.14 22.74 0.45
C ASN A 336 -9.49 22.42 -0.91
N ASN A 337 -10.13 21.52 -1.68
CA ASN A 337 -9.64 21.06 -2.98
C ASN A 337 -8.26 20.38 -2.89
N VAL A 338 -8.00 19.65 -1.82
CA VAL A 338 -6.74 18.94 -1.58
C VAL A 338 -6.98 17.66 -0.80
N THR A 339 -6.18 16.64 -1.05
CA THR A 339 -6.09 15.44 -0.23
C THR A 339 -4.66 14.95 -0.12
N LEU A 340 -4.38 14.17 0.92
CA LEU A 340 -3.10 13.49 1.09
C LEU A 340 -2.98 12.37 0.05
N ALA A 341 -1.88 12.34 -0.71
CA ALA A 341 -1.55 11.20 -1.57
C ALA A 341 -0.99 10.05 -0.75
N THR A 342 -1.29 8.81 -1.15
CA THR A 342 -0.46 7.67 -0.76
C THR A 342 0.85 7.70 -1.54
N SER A 343 1.80 6.81 -1.21
CA SER A 343 3.00 6.62 -2.04
C SER A 343 2.69 6.10 -3.47
N GLY A 344 1.43 5.77 -3.77
CA GLY A 344 0.99 5.19 -5.03
C GLY A 344 1.37 3.72 -5.21
N MET A 345 2.00 3.09 -4.21
CA MET A 345 2.40 1.68 -4.28
C MET A 345 2.06 0.90 -3.02
N ASN A 346 1.85 -0.40 -3.20
CA ASN A 346 1.66 -1.39 -2.13
C ASN A 346 2.75 -2.46 -2.15
N GLY A 347 3.91 -2.10 -2.63
CA GLY A 347 5.05 -2.97 -2.86
C GLY A 347 5.65 -2.74 -4.24
N TYR A 348 6.66 -3.53 -4.56
CA TYR A 348 7.43 -3.39 -5.80
C TYR A 348 8.02 -4.73 -6.23
N TYR A 349 8.47 -4.77 -7.47
CA TYR A 349 9.21 -5.88 -8.07
C TYR A 349 10.58 -5.39 -8.52
N VAL A 350 11.62 -6.13 -8.17
CA VAL A 350 12.96 -5.91 -8.70
C VAL A 350 13.41 -7.11 -9.51
N ILE A 351 14.11 -6.88 -10.62
CA ILE A 351 14.70 -7.97 -11.43
C ILE A 351 16.16 -8.12 -11.03
N THR A 352 16.51 -9.29 -10.52
CA THR A 352 17.83 -9.55 -9.96
C THR A 352 18.81 -9.97 -11.05
N LYS A 353 20.06 -9.49 -10.97
CA LYS A 353 21.13 -9.93 -11.91
C LYS A 353 21.64 -11.33 -11.64
N ALA A 354 21.41 -11.85 -10.44
CA ALA A 354 21.80 -13.20 -10.09
C ALA A 354 20.84 -14.26 -10.65
N GLY A 355 19.53 -13.96 -10.66
CA GLY A 355 18.51 -14.83 -11.25
C GLY A 355 18.37 -14.62 -12.77
N ALA A 356 18.11 -13.36 -13.20
CA ALA A 356 18.04 -12.96 -14.61
C ALA A 356 19.44 -12.57 -15.09
N LYS A 357 20.16 -13.49 -15.73
CA LYS A 357 21.58 -13.33 -16.05
C LYS A 357 21.81 -12.61 -17.38
N THR A 358 20.82 -12.57 -18.24
CA THR A 358 20.88 -11.99 -19.57
C THR A 358 19.81 -10.92 -19.76
N GLU A 359 20.00 -10.04 -20.74
CA GLU A 359 18.98 -9.07 -21.13
C GLU A 359 17.69 -9.75 -21.63
N GLU A 360 17.79 -10.92 -22.23
CA GLU A 360 16.64 -11.72 -22.66
C GLU A 360 15.83 -12.22 -21.45
N ASP A 361 16.49 -12.62 -20.37
CA ASP A 361 15.81 -12.99 -19.12
C ASP A 361 15.04 -11.80 -18.54
N VAL A 362 15.61 -10.58 -18.61
CA VAL A 362 14.92 -9.35 -18.19
C VAL A 362 13.70 -9.08 -19.05
N LYS A 363 13.84 -9.20 -20.39
CA LYS A 363 12.72 -9.03 -21.32
C LYS A 363 11.59 -10.02 -21.05
N ASN A 364 11.91 -11.26 -20.75
CA ASN A 364 10.93 -12.28 -20.38
C ASN A 364 10.22 -11.93 -19.07
N CYS A 365 10.95 -11.47 -18.05
CA CYS A 365 10.36 -11.01 -16.80
C CYS A 365 9.42 -9.81 -17.01
N LEU A 366 9.85 -8.82 -17.79
CA LEU A 366 9.04 -7.62 -18.08
C LEU A 366 7.83 -7.97 -18.94
N HIS A 367 7.97 -8.85 -19.94
CA HIS A 367 6.86 -9.33 -20.74
C HIS A 367 5.79 -10.00 -19.88
N PHE A 368 6.19 -10.88 -18.95
CA PHE A 368 5.28 -11.50 -18.01
C PHE A 368 4.54 -10.45 -17.16
N LEU A 369 5.28 -9.51 -16.54
CA LEU A 369 4.69 -8.48 -15.69
C LEU A 369 3.78 -7.54 -16.49
N ASP A 370 4.12 -7.22 -17.74
CA ASP A 370 3.30 -6.39 -18.61
C ASP A 370 1.99 -7.09 -18.98
N LYS A 371 2.07 -8.35 -19.42
CA LYS A 371 0.89 -9.15 -19.77
C LYS A 371 -0.03 -9.41 -18.60
N MET A 372 0.53 -9.53 -17.40
CA MET A 372 -0.28 -9.64 -16.17
C MET A 372 -1.07 -8.36 -15.84
N CYS A 373 -0.78 -7.24 -16.50
CA CYS A 373 -1.56 -6.00 -16.37
C CYS A 373 -2.71 -5.89 -17.40
N ASP A 374 -2.82 -6.81 -18.36
CA ASP A 374 -3.94 -6.84 -19.30
C ASP A 374 -5.25 -7.18 -18.56
N ASP A 375 -6.40 -6.64 -19.00
CA ASP A 375 -7.71 -6.77 -18.34
C ASP A 375 -8.09 -8.22 -18.02
N GLU A 376 -7.82 -9.14 -18.94
CA GLU A 376 -8.12 -10.57 -18.75
C GLU A 376 -7.33 -11.17 -17.58
N MET A 377 -6.06 -10.79 -17.43
CA MET A 377 -5.21 -11.26 -16.35
C MET A 377 -5.53 -10.58 -15.02
N LEU A 378 -5.95 -9.32 -15.05
CA LEU A 378 -6.49 -8.62 -13.86
C LEU A 378 -7.75 -9.32 -13.34
N VAL A 379 -8.68 -9.67 -14.23
CA VAL A 379 -9.88 -10.42 -13.87
C VAL A 379 -9.52 -11.78 -13.29
N LEU A 380 -8.64 -12.52 -13.94
CA LEU A 380 -8.19 -13.83 -13.45
C LEU A 380 -7.54 -13.74 -12.07
N ALA A 381 -6.72 -12.72 -11.85
CA ALA A 381 -5.98 -12.54 -10.60
C ALA A 381 -6.83 -12.02 -9.43
N ASP A 382 -7.82 -11.17 -9.71
CA ASP A 382 -8.65 -10.55 -8.67
C ASP A 382 -9.95 -11.31 -8.41
N TYR A 383 -10.50 -11.99 -9.44
CA TYR A 383 -11.82 -12.66 -9.34
C TYR A 383 -11.79 -14.15 -9.63
N GLY A 384 -10.72 -14.67 -10.23
CA GLY A 384 -10.56 -16.09 -10.54
C GLY A 384 -11.28 -16.53 -11.81
N LEU A 385 -12.12 -17.56 -11.73
CA LEU A 385 -12.69 -18.26 -12.88
C LEU A 385 -14.20 -18.06 -12.99
N GLU A 386 -14.67 -17.75 -14.20
CA GLU A 386 -16.10 -17.76 -14.52
C GLU A 386 -16.72 -19.13 -14.28
N GLY A 387 -17.92 -19.14 -13.74
CA GLY A 387 -18.63 -20.37 -13.35
C GLY A 387 -18.17 -20.97 -12.02
N VAL A 388 -16.98 -20.62 -11.52
CA VAL A 388 -16.41 -21.09 -10.25
C VAL A 388 -16.55 -20.02 -9.15
N THR A 389 -15.90 -18.87 -9.29
CA THR A 389 -15.87 -17.81 -8.29
C THR A 389 -16.79 -16.65 -8.63
N TYR A 390 -17.13 -16.49 -9.90
CA TYR A 390 -18.09 -15.49 -10.37
C TYR A 390 -18.95 -16.04 -11.52
N ASP A 391 -20.06 -15.39 -11.77
CA ASP A 391 -20.86 -15.51 -13.00
C ASP A 391 -20.97 -14.14 -13.65
N LEU A 392 -21.30 -14.09 -14.94
CA LEU A 392 -21.67 -12.85 -15.63
C LEU A 392 -23.19 -12.68 -15.56
N ASP A 393 -23.66 -11.45 -15.29
CA ASP A 393 -25.07 -11.12 -15.38
C ASP A 393 -25.50 -10.83 -16.84
N GLU A 394 -26.77 -10.45 -17.06
CA GLU A 394 -27.31 -10.15 -18.39
C GLU A 394 -26.63 -8.95 -19.08
N ALA A 395 -25.98 -8.06 -18.32
CA ALA A 395 -25.21 -6.93 -18.83
C ALA A 395 -23.75 -7.30 -19.15
N GLY A 396 -23.31 -8.49 -18.75
CA GLY A 396 -21.92 -8.95 -18.83
C GLY A 396 -21.08 -8.52 -17.63
N ASP A 397 -21.71 -8.04 -16.56
CA ASP A 397 -21.01 -7.64 -15.35
C ASP A 397 -20.66 -8.86 -14.47
N ILE A 398 -19.48 -8.84 -13.86
CA ILE A 398 -19.04 -9.87 -12.91
C ILE A 398 -19.88 -9.79 -11.63
N VAL A 399 -20.53 -10.91 -11.30
CA VAL A 399 -21.24 -11.12 -10.04
C VAL A 399 -20.52 -12.19 -9.23
N LEU A 400 -19.89 -11.77 -8.14
CA LEU A 400 -19.16 -12.69 -7.26
C LEU A 400 -20.10 -13.66 -6.58
N LYS A 401 -19.77 -14.96 -6.59
CA LYS A 401 -20.58 -16.02 -5.95
C LYS A 401 -20.42 -16.00 -4.44
N ASN A 402 -19.20 -15.78 -3.95
CA ASN A 402 -18.89 -15.78 -2.53
C ASN A 402 -17.60 -14.98 -2.30
N GLU A 403 -17.67 -13.89 -1.50
CA GLU A 403 -16.50 -13.06 -1.15
C GLU A 403 -15.38 -13.87 -0.51
N LEU A 404 -15.71 -14.89 0.27
CA LEU A 404 -14.74 -15.74 0.94
C LEU A 404 -13.97 -16.62 -0.06
N GLU A 405 -14.63 -17.14 -1.08
CA GLU A 405 -14.01 -17.95 -2.14
C GLU A 405 -13.14 -17.09 -3.05
N VAL A 406 -13.53 -15.85 -3.32
CA VAL A 406 -12.74 -14.90 -4.08
C VAL A 406 -11.49 -14.46 -3.31
N SER A 407 -11.60 -14.23 -2.01
CA SER A 407 -10.46 -13.80 -1.19
C SER A 407 -9.49 -14.92 -0.86
N GLN A 408 -9.94 -16.19 -0.88
CA GLN A 408 -9.16 -17.32 -0.40
C GLN A 408 -8.57 -18.20 -1.51
N ASN A 409 -9.01 -18.14 -2.77
CA ASN A 409 -8.49 -18.93 -3.91
C ASN A 409 -9.57 -19.37 -4.90
N PRO A 410 -9.42 -19.22 -6.10
CA PRO A 410 -8.72 -20.09 -7.03
C PRO A 410 -7.51 -19.46 -7.69
N HIS A 411 -7.28 -18.18 -7.46
CA HIS A 411 -6.23 -17.42 -8.14
C HIS A 411 -4.80 -17.67 -7.59
N VAL A 412 -4.64 -18.58 -6.62
CA VAL A 412 -3.33 -19.03 -6.08
C VAL A 412 -2.38 -17.90 -5.67
N GLY A 413 -2.91 -16.76 -5.28
CA GLY A 413 -2.14 -15.55 -4.97
C GLY A 413 -1.58 -14.84 -6.20
N LEU A 414 -2.16 -15.05 -7.37
CA LEU A 414 -1.72 -14.47 -8.65
C LEU A 414 -1.71 -12.94 -8.62
N ASN A 415 -2.62 -12.31 -7.87
CA ASN A 415 -2.66 -10.87 -7.64
C ASN A 415 -1.38 -10.30 -7.01
N GLN A 416 -0.51 -11.15 -6.42
CA GLN A 416 0.81 -10.73 -5.95
C GLN A 416 1.82 -10.51 -7.10
N CYS A 417 1.48 -10.85 -8.33
CA CYS A 417 2.31 -10.69 -9.52
C CYS A 417 1.84 -9.57 -10.45
N ILE A 418 0.88 -8.75 -10.01
CA ILE A 418 0.33 -7.68 -10.84
C ILE A 418 0.87 -6.33 -10.40
N CYS A 419 1.42 -5.58 -11.36
CA CYS A 419 1.86 -4.21 -11.14
C CYS A 419 0.69 -3.22 -11.00
N TYR A 420 -0.48 -3.51 -11.58
CA TYR A 420 -1.61 -2.57 -11.67
C TYR A 420 -1.20 -1.26 -12.34
N ILE A 421 -0.54 -1.36 -13.49
CA ILE A 421 -0.13 -0.23 -14.34
C ILE A 421 -0.78 -0.46 -15.72
N PRO A 422 -1.37 0.54 -16.34
CA PRO A 422 -1.74 1.87 -15.82
C PRO A 422 -2.97 1.82 -14.93
N HIS A 423 -3.67 0.69 -14.94
CA HIS A 423 -4.97 0.52 -14.33
C HIS A 423 -4.81 0.06 -12.88
N LEU A 424 -5.10 0.96 -11.98
CA LEU A 424 -5.33 0.59 -10.60
C LEU A 424 -6.56 -0.33 -10.49
N ALA A 425 -6.69 -1.08 -9.42
CA ALA A 425 -7.74 -2.08 -9.17
C ALA A 425 -9.21 -1.61 -9.35
N SER A 426 -9.46 -0.33 -9.67
CA SER A 426 -10.77 0.20 -10.07
C SER A 426 -11.22 -0.28 -11.44
N VAL A 427 -10.31 -0.82 -12.21
CA VAL A 427 -10.53 -1.15 -13.61
C VAL A 427 -10.80 -2.62 -13.83
N SER A 428 -11.37 -3.28 -12.88
CA SER A 428 -12.18 -4.39 -13.29
C SER A 428 -13.46 -3.83 -13.91
N PRO A 429 -13.50 -3.61 -15.22
CA PRO A 429 -14.58 -2.87 -15.86
C PRO A 429 -15.91 -3.61 -15.73
N ALA A 430 -15.85 -4.85 -15.34
CA ALA A 430 -16.95 -5.76 -15.34
C ALA A 430 -17.46 -6.17 -13.93
N LEU A 431 -16.93 -5.62 -12.83
CA LEU A 431 -17.48 -5.94 -11.52
C LEU A 431 -18.79 -5.18 -11.29
N LYS A 432 -19.88 -5.88 -11.00
CA LYS A 432 -21.13 -5.28 -10.55
C LYS A 432 -20.93 -4.62 -9.19
N LYS A 433 -20.79 -3.30 -9.21
CA LYS A 433 -20.49 -2.51 -8.03
C LYS A 433 -21.77 -2.17 -7.26
N ASP A 434 -21.76 -2.41 -5.96
CA ASP A 434 -22.77 -1.90 -5.04
C ASP A 434 -22.63 -0.37 -4.85
N GLU A 435 -23.58 0.24 -4.17
CA GLU A 435 -23.58 1.70 -3.94
C GLU A 435 -22.35 2.16 -3.13
N PRO A 436 -21.96 1.51 -2.02
CA PRO A 436 -20.74 1.86 -1.29
C PRO A 436 -19.48 1.81 -2.16
N THR A 437 -19.36 0.84 -3.06
CA THR A 437 -18.20 0.72 -3.97
C THR A 437 -18.21 1.84 -5.01
N ARG A 438 -19.37 2.17 -5.60
CA ARG A 438 -19.47 3.31 -6.54
C ARG A 438 -19.12 4.65 -5.87
N ALA A 439 -19.57 4.86 -4.62
CA ALA A 439 -19.23 6.06 -3.86
C ALA A 439 -17.73 6.15 -3.57
N GLN A 440 -17.10 5.03 -3.20
CA GLN A 440 -15.65 4.96 -3.02
C GLN A 440 -14.89 5.33 -4.29
N ASP A 441 -15.26 4.74 -5.44
CA ASP A 441 -14.58 4.99 -6.71
C ASP A 441 -14.72 6.46 -7.12
N ALA A 442 -15.91 7.03 -6.97
CA ALA A 442 -16.14 8.45 -7.26
C ALA A 442 -15.30 9.38 -6.36
N ALA A 443 -15.09 9.01 -5.08
CA ALA A 443 -14.22 9.75 -4.19
C ALA A 443 -12.75 9.63 -4.62
N TYR A 444 -12.30 8.45 -5.04
CA TYR A 444 -10.95 8.23 -5.55
C TYR A 444 -10.67 9.08 -6.81
N GLU A 445 -11.60 9.12 -7.76
CA GLU A 445 -11.48 9.95 -8.98
C GLU A 445 -11.39 11.46 -8.68
N LYS A 446 -12.15 11.93 -7.69
CA LYS A 446 -12.05 13.32 -7.23
C LYS A 446 -10.67 13.59 -6.60
N ASN A 447 -10.24 12.70 -5.74
CA ASN A 447 -9.01 12.80 -4.96
C ASN A 447 -7.76 12.79 -5.83
N GLU A 448 -7.71 11.90 -6.85
CA GLU A 448 -6.52 11.72 -7.69
C GLU A 448 -6.09 13.01 -8.38
N LYS A 449 -7.04 13.88 -8.70
CA LYS A 449 -6.80 15.16 -9.38
C LYS A 449 -6.15 16.22 -8.49
N VAL A 450 -6.24 16.03 -7.16
CA VAL A 450 -5.84 17.03 -6.17
C VAL A 450 -4.98 16.44 -5.04
N ALA A 451 -4.51 15.23 -5.22
CA ALA A 451 -3.66 14.53 -4.26
C ALA A 451 -2.26 15.13 -4.23
N ILE A 452 -1.73 15.41 -3.04
CA ILE A 452 -0.40 15.95 -2.82
C ILE A 452 0.55 14.84 -2.44
N PHE A 453 1.56 14.59 -3.28
CA PHE A 453 2.64 13.66 -3.02
C PHE A 453 3.66 14.23 -2.02
N ASN A 454 4.36 13.33 -1.33
CA ASN A 454 5.57 13.68 -0.61
C ASN A 454 6.73 13.87 -1.62
N PRO A 455 7.22 15.09 -1.83
CA PRO A 455 8.28 15.35 -2.80
C PRO A 455 9.65 14.80 -2.37
N ALA A 456 9.80 14.46 -1.09
CA ALA A 456 11.04 13.91 -0.54
C ALA A 456 11.10 12.38 -0.54
N LEU A 457 10.02 11.67 -0.87
CA LEU A 457 9.89 10.24 -0.66
C LEU A 457 11.06 9.42 -1.24
N GLY A 458 11.44 9.67 -2.50
CA GLY A 458 12.57 9.00 -3.14
C GLY A 458 13.92 9.34 -2.50
N TYR A 459 14.10 10.56 -2.03
CA TYR A 459 15.35 11.01 -1.37
C TYR A 459 15.45 10.45 0.05
N LEU A 460 14.34 10.39 0.79
CA LEU A 460 14.29 9.77 2.13
C LEU A 460 14.65 8.28 2.05
N ALA A 461 14.17 7.57 1.05
CA ALA A 461 14.51 6.16 0.83
C ALA A 461 16.03 5.95 0.57
N ASN A 462 16.69 6.93 -0.05
CA ASN A 462 18.12 6.91 -0.37
C ASN A 462 19.01 7.55 0.72
N SER A 463 18.42 8.20 1.73
CA SER A 463 19.15 8.90 2.80
C SER A 463 19.72 7.93 3.83
N THR A 464 21.01 8.06 4.10
CA THR A 464 21.68 7.30 5.17
C THR A 464 21.30 7.86 6.54
N VAL A 465 21.10 9.16 6.66
CA VAL A 465 20.65 9.81 7.90
C VAL A 465 19.23 9.38 8.24
N ASN A 466 18.31 9.31 7.25
CA ASN A 466 16.96 8.81 7.48
C ASN A 466 16.98 7.35 8.00
N ALA A 467 17.81 6.50 7.41
CA ALA A 467 17.97 5.11 7.85
C ALA A 467 18.54 5.02 9.28
N GLU A 468 19.38 5.98 9.69
CA GLU A 468 20.03 6.00 11.01
C GLU A 468 19.09 6.52 12.12
N VAL A 469 18.41 7.65 11.89
CA VAL A 469 17.68 8.37 12.94
C VAL A 469 16.24 8.73 12.59
N GLY A 470 15.77 8.48 11.36
CA GLY A 470 14.48 8.96 10.84
C GLY A 470 13.31 8.64 11.78
N THR A 471 13.15 7.37 12.15
CA THR A 471 12.07 6.94 13.04
C THR A 471 12.12 7.61 14.41
N ASP A 472 13.31 7.78 14.99
CA ASP A 472 13.45 8.36 16.32
C ASP A 472 13.12 9.86 16.32
N ILE A 473 13.51 10.59 15.26
CA ILE A 473 13.22 12.02 15.16
C ILE A 473 11.76 12.29 14.77
N GLU A 474 11.15 11.44 13.94
CA GLU A 474 9.73 11.51 13.60
C GLU A 474 8.85 11.41 14.85
N GLN A 475 9.16 10.46 15.74
CA GLN A 475 8.44 10.29 17.00
C GLN A 475 8.44 11.56 17.86
N ILE A 476 9.49 12.37 17.83
CA ILE A 476 9.55 13.66 18.57
C ILE A 476 8.43 14.59 18.08
N ILE A 477 8.23 14.67 16.78
CA ILE A 477 7.22 15.55 16.16
C ILE A 477 5.81 15.00 16.40
N ASP A 478 5.60 13.71 16.28
CA ASP A 478 4.31 13.06 16.53
C ASP A 478 3.85 13.22 17.98
N ASP A 479 4.76 13.02 18.92
CA ASP A 479 4.49 13.21 20.35
C ASP A 479 4.15 14.67 20.64
N ALA A 480 4.92 15.62 20.09
CA ALA A 480 4.69 17.05 20.29
C ALA A 480 3.36 17.50 19.66
N ARG A 481 3.03 17.02 18.47
CA ARG A 481 1.76 17.25 17.79
C ARG A 481 0.59 16.80 18.67
N THR A 482 0.66 15.57 19.15
CA THR A 482 -0.38 14.99 20.01
C THR A 482 -0.53 15.79 21.32
N GLN A 483 0.58 16.13 21.97
CA GLN A 483 0.58 16.94 23.21
C GLN A 483 0.02 18.34 22.98
N TYR A 484 0.33 18.96 21.84
CA TYR A 484 -0.18 20.28 21.47
C TYR A 484 -1.69 20.25 21.26
N ILE A 485 -2.20 19.31 20.50
CA ILE A 485 -3.63 19.13 20.24
C ILE A 485 -4.38 18.90 21.56
N CYS A 486 -3.82 18.09 22.46
CA CYS A 486 -4.39 17.83 23.77
C CYS A 486 -4.19 18.98 24.80
N GLY A 487 -3.57 20.10 24.40
CA GLY A 487 -3.36 21.26 25.27
C GLY A 487 -2.31 21.05 26.36
N GLN A 488 -1.44 20.05 26.23
CA GLN A 488 -0.39 19.73 27.21
C GLN A 488 0.85 20.59 27.03
N ILE A 489 1.09 21.06 25.80
CA ILE A 489 2.13 22.04 25.46
C ILE A 489 1.51 23.19 24.66
N ASP A 490 2.21 24.33 24.62
CA ASP A 490 1.88 25.52 23.84
C ASP A 490 2.81 25.70 22.62
N ASP A 491 2.71 26.83 21.94
CA ASP A 491 3.56 27.16 20.77
C ASP A 491 5.05 27.07 21.11
N GLN A 492 5.47 27.42 22.34
CA GLN A 492 6.87 27.31 22.78
C GLN A 492 7.29 25.85 22.95
N GLY A 493 6.37 25.00 23.41
CA GLY A 493 6.59 23.54 23.50
C GLY A 493 6.79 22.90 22.11
N LEU A 494 6.03 23.33 21.09
CA LEU A 494 6.25 22.90 19.71
C LEU A 494 7.60 23.37 19.16
N GLU A 495 7.99 24.62 19.40
CA GLU A 495 9.29 25.15 18.98
C GLU A 495 10.46 24.41 19.66
N ALA A 496 10.29 24.06 20.93
CA ALA A 496 11.27 23.24 21.66
C ALA A 496 11.40 21.82 21.05
N ALA A 497 10.29 21.19 20.64
CA ALA A 497 10.31 19.89 19.98
C ALA A 497 10.96 19.97 18.59
N ALA A 498 10.66 21.00 17.79
CA ALA A 498 11.33 21.24 16.51
C ALA A 498 12.85 21.44 16.68
N THR A 499 13.26 22.18 17.72
CA THR A 499 14.68 22.33 18.07
C THR A 499 15.31 21.00 18.48
N GLN A 500 14.61 20.19 19.25
CA GLN A 500 15.07 18.84 19.63
C GLN A 500 15.21 17.95 18.40
N TRP A 501 14.26 17.98 17.48
CA TRP A 501 14.29 17.27 16.20
C TRP A 501 15.56 17.62 15.40
N LEU A 502 15.85 18.90 15.23
CA LEU A 502 17.08 19.37 14.57
C LEU A 502 18.33 18.79 15.25
N ASN A 503 18.45 18.95 16.58
CA ASN A 503 19.61 18.51 17.36
C ASN A 503 19.81 16.98 17.39
N ARG A 504 18.76 16.20 17.11
CA ARG A 504 18.81 14.74 17.06
C ARG A 504 19.16 14.19 15.67
N GLY A 505 19.44 15.06 14.72
CA GLY A 505 19.90 14.71 13.37
C GLY A 505 18.98 15.18 12.25
N GLY A 506 17.89 15.89 12.57
CA GLY A 506 16.99 16.45 11.58
C GLY A 506 17.68 17.49 10.69
N ASP A 507 18.65 18.26 11.22
CA ASP A 507 19.48 19.16 10.44
C ASP A 507 20.29 18.42 9.37
N ARG A 508 20.92 17.30 9.72
CA ARG A 508 21.66 16.44 8.79
C ARG A 508 20.72 15.80 7.75
N LEU A 509 19.50 15.41 8.19
CA LEU A 509 18.51 14.82 7.30
C LEU A 509 18.07 15.82 6.23
N VAL A 510 17.75 17.06 6.62
CA VAL A 510 17.36 18.13 5.69
C VAL A 510 18.50 18.44 4.73
N GLU A 511 19.74 18.49 5.22
CA GLU A 511 20.92 18.73 4.38
C GLU A 511 21.10 17.62 3.34
N GLU A 512 21.07 16.33 3.76
CA GLU A 512 21.28 15.18 2.87
C GLU A 512 20.14 15.07 1.83
N VAL A 513 18.88 15.21 2.24
CA VAL A 513 17.72 15.18 1.34
C VAL A 513 17.83 16.30 0.29
N ASN A 514 18.19 17.51 0.68
CA ASN A 514 18.36 18.60 -0.27
C ASN A 514 19.58 18.46 -1.18
N GLN A 515 20.67 17.84 -0.72
CA GLN A 515 21.79 17.48 -1.60
C GLN A 515 21.39 16.49 -2.68
N LEU A 516 20.62 15.45 -2.31
CA LEU A 516 20.09 14.47 -3.26
C LEU A 516 19.11 15.11 -4.25
N TYR A 517 18.21 15.97 -3.77
CA TYR A 517 17.25 16.72 -4.59
C TYR A 517 17.96 17.61 -5.63
N GLN A 518 18.96 18.38 -5.21
CA GLN A 518 19.73 19.25 -6.11
C GLN A 518 20.55 18.48 -7.14
N GLN A 519 21.03 17.28 -6.81
CA GLN A 519 21.75 16.43 -7.76
C GLN A 519 20.84 15.93 -8.87
N ASP A 520 19.56 15.69 -8.59
CA ASP A 520 18.60 15.25 -9.59
C ASP A 520 18.13 16.41 -10.46
N THR A 521 17.75 17.55 -9.86
CA THR A 521 17.31 18.74 -10.60
C THR A 521 18.41 19.36 -11.48
N ALA A 522 19.68 19.14 -11.18
CA ALA A 522 20.79 19.57 -12.03
C ALA A 522 21.02 18.69 -13.26
N LYS A 523 20.37 17.52 -13.34
CA LYS A 523 20.46 16.59 -14.48
C LYS A 523 19.33 16.79 -15.50
N GLU A 524 18.21 17.39 -15.07
CA GLU A 524 17.10 17.83 -15.93
C GLU A 524 17.44 19.16 -16.64
#